data_817a64d72bdd18fcd976b568a86fae7a
#
_entry.id   817a64d72bdd18fcd976b568a86fae7a
#
_cell.length_a   1.000
_cell.length_b   1.000
_cell.length_c   1.000
_cell.angle_alpha   90.00
_cell.angle_beta   90.00
_cell.angle_gamma   90.00
#
_symmetry.space_group_name_H-M   'P 1'
#
loop_
_entity.id
_entity.type
_entity.pdbx_description
1 polymer ?
#
loop_
_entity_poly.entity_id
_entity_poly.type
_entity_poly.pdbx_seq_one_letter_code
_entity_poly.pdbx_strand_id
1 'polypeptide(L)'
;MHSSGLSTANSALAQVSPPLWLLAELTYRCPLQCPYCSNPVDFAKSGTELTTEQWIEVFRQAREMGAAQLGFSGGEPLVRQDLAELVKAARDLGYYTNLITSGIGLTEARIAELSEAGLDHIQISFQAADEEVNNMLAGSKKAFAQKLAMAKAVKAAGYPMVLNFVTHRHNIDRMDRIIELCIELEADFVELATCQFYGWAE
;
A
#
# COMPACT_ATOMS: atom_id res chain seq x y z
N MET A 1 43.74 -50.11 -7.89
CA MET A 1 43.13 -49.37 -6.82
C MET A 1 43.04 -47.89 -7.24
N HIS A 2 41.93 -47.49 -7.84
CA HIS A 2 41.68 -46.09 -8.20
C HIS A 2 40.50 -45.63 -7.38
N SER A 3 40.75 -44.82 -6.36
CA SER A 3 39.73 -44.12 -5.60
C SER A 3 39.30 -42.88 -6.41
N SER A 4 38.10 -42.98 -6.97
CA SER A 4 37.40 -41.84 -7.58
C SER A 4 36.94 -40.90 -6.49
N GLY A 5 37.63 -39.75 -6.34
CA GLY A 5 37.20 -38.64 -5.53
C GLY A 5 35.89 -38.07 -6.08
N LEU A 6 34.81 -38.23 -5.34
CA LEU A 6 33.55 -37.48 -5.54
C LEU A 6 33.83 -36.02 -5.25
N SER A 7 33.97 -35.25 -6.33
CA SER A 7 33.96 -33.80 -6.30
C SER A 7 32.57 -33.37 -5.76
N THR A 8 32.54 -32.94 -4.52
CA THR A 8 31.42 -32.21 -3.98
C THR A 8 31.31 -30.88 -4.72
N ALA A 9 30.50 -30.87 -5.76
CA ALA A 9 30.00 -29.63 -6.33
C ALA A 9 29.25 -28.91 -5.25
N ASN A 10 29.92 -28.03 -4.53
CA ASN A 10 29.32 -27.06 -3.66
C ASN A 10 28.52 -26.10 -4.56
N SER A 11 27.27 -26.45 -4.84
CA SER A 11 26.35 -25.54 -5.49
C SER A 11 26.27 -24.32 -4.59
N ALA A 12 26.93 -23.25 -4.99
CA ALA A 12 26.62 -21.94 -4.44
C ALA A 12 25.16 -21.67 -4.73
N LEU A 13 24.30 -22.11 -3.83
CA LEU A 13 22.94 -21.61 -3.74
C LEU A 13 23.12 -20.10 -3.69
N ALA A 14 22.71 -19.43 -4.75
CA ALA A 14 22.70 -17.98 -4.76
C ALA A 14 22.06 -17.55 -3.43
N GLN A 15 22.83 -16.90 -2.57
CA GLN A 15 22.32 -16.43 -1.29
C GLN A 15 21.23 -15.42 -1.65
N VAL A 16 19.98 -15.84 -1.48
CA VAL A 16 18.84 -14.94 -1.62
C VAL A 16 18.99 -13.88 -0.53
N SER A 17 19.08 -12.61 -0.94
CA SER A 17 19.15 -11.51 0.01
C SER A 17 17.90 -11.50 0.90
N PRO A 18 18.04 -11.13 2.18
CA PRO A 18 16.87 -10.97 3.05
C PRO A 18 15.88 -9.99 2.41
N PRO A 19 14.57 -10.19 2.63
CA PRO A 19 13.57 -9.22 2.21
C PRO A 19 13.81 -7.89 2.94
N LEU A 20 13.84 -6.78 2.20
CA LEU A 20 13.94 -5.45 2.81
C LEU A 20 12.57 -4.90 3.19
N TRP A 21 11.55 -5.28 2.44
CA TRP A 21 10.20 -4.77 2.55
C TRP A 21 9.17 -5.89 2.56
N LEU A 22 8.16 -5.75 3.43
CA LEU A 22 6.97 -6.59 3.46
C LEU A 22 5.75 -5.74 3.03
N LEU A 23 5.03 -6.16 2.00
CA LEU A 23 3.72 -5.64 1.67
C LEU A 23 2.65 -6.55 2.29
N ALA A 24 1.90 -6.02 3.24
CA ALA A 24 0.83 -6.73 3.91
C ALA A 24 -0.52 -6.34 3.29
N GLU A 25 -1.09 -7.20 2.47
CA GLU A 25 -2.43 -7.04 1.92
C GLU A 25 -3.46 -7.50 2.95
N LEU A 26 -3.82 -6.60 3.87
CA LEU A 26 -4.56 -6.90 5.10
C LEU A 26 -6.00 -7.37 4.86
N THR A 27 -6.60 -6.96 3.76
CA THR A 27 -8.00 -7.24 3.42
C THR A 27 -8.21 -7.14 1.92
N TYR A 28 -9.20 -7.83 1.40
CA TYR A 28 -9.64 -7.72 0.01
C TYR A 28 -10.89 -6.82 -0.14
N ARG A 29 -11.45 -6.35 0.97
CA ARG A 29 -12.58 -5.40 0.95
C ARG A 29 -12.09 -4.02 0.55
N CYS A 30 -12.78 -3.40 -0.40
CA CYS A 30 -12.51 -2.03 -0.84
C CYS A 30 -13.83 -1.31 -1.15
N PRO A 31 -14.00 -0.04 -0.75
CA PRO A 31 -15.17 0.76 -1.11
C PRO A 31 -15.14 1.27 -2.57
N LEU A 32 -14.01 1.09 -3.27
CA LEU A 32 -13.83 1.50 -4.65
C LEU A 32 -13.78 0.30 -5.60
N GLN A 33 -14.01 0.55 -6.90
CA GLN A 33 -14.01 -0.46 -7.96
C GLN A 33 -13.17 0.03 -9.15
N CYS A 34 -11.88 0.26 -8.92
CA CYS A 34 -10.99 0.74 -9.96
C CYS A 34 -10.78 -0.32 -11.04
N PRO A 35 -11.05 -0.03 -12.33
CA PRO A 35 -11.00 -1.02 -13.41
C PRO A 35 -9.59 -1.56 -13.68
N TYR A 36 -8.55 -0.89 -13.20
CA TYR A 36 -7.15 -1.32 -13.31
C TYR A 36 -6.61 -1.95 -12.02
N CYS A 37 -7.50 -2.28 -11.06
CA CYS A 37 -7.08 -2.86 -9.80
C CYS A 37 -6.53 -4.27 -10.00
N SER A 38 -5.34 -4.54 -9.47
CA SER A 38 -4.73 -5.86 -9.52
C SER A 38 -5.30 -6.85 -8.51
N ASN A 39 -6.22 -6.42 -7.63
CA ASN A 39 -6.86 -7.31 -6.68
C ASN A 39 -7.72 -8.36 -7.40
N PRO A 40 -7.62 -9.63 -7.00
CA PRO A 40 -8.44 -10.68 -7.58
C PRO A 40 -9.93 -10.45 -7.34
N VAL A 41 -10.72 -10.52 -8.41
CA VAL A 41 -12.16 -10.22 -8.41
C VAL A 41 -13.00 -11.07 -7.45
N ASP A 42 -12.53 -12.27 -7.09
CA ASP A 42 -13.28 -13.23 -6.26
C ASP A 42 -12.78 -13.36 -4.81
N PHE A 43 -11.65 -12.77 -4.46
CA PHE A 43 -11.04 -12.91 -3.13
C PHE A 43 -11.88 -12.31 -1.99
N ALA A 44 -12.59 -11.21 -2.24
CA ALA A 44 -13.48 -10.61 -1.23
C ALA A 44 -14.57 -11.57 -0.72
N LYS A 45 -14.84 -12.65 -1.44
CA LYS A 45 -15.85 -13.67 -1.10
C LYS A 45 -15.28 -14.82 -0.28
N SER A 46 -13.95 -14.95 -0.15
CA SER A 46 -13.31 -16.13 0.42
C SER A 46 -13.44 -16.26 1.94
N GLY A 47 -13.71 -15.18 2.66
CA GLY A 47 -13.87 -15.18 4.12
C GLY A 47 -12.61 -15.63 4.91
N THR A 48 -11.46 -15.71 4.25
CA THR A 48 -10.22 -16.29 4.78
C THR A 48 -9.15 -15.24 5.09
N GLU A 49 -9.55 -14.03 5.48
CA GLU A 49 -8.61 -13.00 5.91
C GLU A 49 -7.93 -13.41 7.22
N LEU A 50 -6.64 -13.12 7.35
CA LEU A 50 -5.89 -13.39 8.58
C LEU A 50 -6.41 -12.53 9.74
N THR A 51 -6.42 -13.12 10.95
CA THR A 51 -6.72 -12.39 12.18
C THR A 51 -5.59 -11.40 12.54
N THR A 52 -5.85 -10.55 13.53
CA THR A 52 -4.84 -9.62 14.07
C THR A 52 -3.60 -10.39 14.55
N GLU A 53 -3.79 -11.44 15.34
CA GLU A 53 -2.71 -12.26 15.91
C GLU A 53 -1.91 -12.98 14.81
N GLN A 54 -2.59 -13.47 13.77
CA GLN A 54 -1.92 -14.09 12.63
C GLN A 54 -1.07 -13.09 11.86
N TRP A 55 -1.57 -11.86 11.65
CA TRP A 55 -0.79 -10.80 11.01
C TRP A 55 0.43 -10.40 11.85
N ILE A 56 0.29 -10.26 13.17
CA ILE A 56 1.42 -9.96 14.07
C ILE A 56 2.48 -11.04 13.97
N GLU A 57 2.07 -12.32 13.91
CA GLU A 57 3.02 -13.43 13.72
C GLU A 57 3.73 -13.37 12.36
N VAL A 58 3.03 -13.02 11.28
CA VAL A 58 3.64 -12.79 9.96
C VAL A 58 4.67 -11.66 10.02
N PHE A 59 4.35 -10.55 10.69
CA PHE A 59 5.29 -9.44 10.86
C PHE A 59 6.53 -9.87 11.63
N ARG A 60 6.37 -10.62 12.72
CA ARG A 60 7.49 -11.13 13.50
C ARG A 60 8.42 -12.00 12.65
N GLN A 61 7.86 -12.97 11.92
CA GLN A 61 8.64 -13.86 11.04
C GLN A 61 9.36 -13.08 9.94
N ALA A 62 8.69 -12.15 9.26
CA ALA A 62 9.32 -11.34 8.22
C ALA A 62 10.42 -10.45 8.78
N ARG A 63 10.26 -9.93 10.01
CA ARG A 63 11.29 -9.14 10.69
C ARG A 63 12.52 -9.98 11.01
N GLU A 64 12.35 -11.21 11.45
CA GLU A 64 13.44 -12.17 11.68
C GLU A 64 14.19 -12.54 10.40
N MET A 65 13.49 -12.55 9.26
CA MET A 65 14.11 -12.73 7.94
C MET A 65 14.89 -11.50 7.47
N GLY A 66 14.74 -10.34 8.11
CA GLY A 66 15.47 -9.11 7.80
C GLY A 66 14.64 -7.95 7.25
N ALA A 67 13.32 -8.12 7.06
CA ALA A 67 12.46 -7.04 6.58
C ALA A 67 12.49 -5.84 7.53
N ALA A 68 12.81 -4.66 7.01
CA ALA A 68 12.95 -3.42 7.77
C ALA A 68 11.79 -2.44 7.53
N GLN A 69 11.06 -2.62 6.44
CA GLN A 69 9.92 -1.79 6.06
C GLN A 69 8.66 -2.63 5.93
N LEU A 70 7.52 -2.06 6.31
CA LEU A 70 6.22 -2.72 6.20
C LEU A 70 5.19 -1.74 5.63
N GLY A 71 4.57 -2.13 4.50
CA GLY A 71 3.44 -1.42 3.89
C GLY A 71 2.12 -2.11 4.23
N PHE A 72 1.19 -1.38 4.83
CA PHE A 72 -0.18 -1.83 5.05
C PHE A 72 -1.02 -1.49 3.82
N SER A 73 -1.50 -2.50 3.13
CA SER A 73 -2.22 -2.38 1.86
C SER A 73 -3.38 -3.39 1.79
N GLY A 74 -3.79 -3.73 0.59
CA GLY A 74 -4.85 -4.71 0.28
C GLY A 74 -5.88 -4.12 -0.65
N GLY A 75 -7.17 -4.35 -0.38
CA GLY A 75 -8.26 -3.58 -0.95
C GLY A 75 -8.19 -2.15 -0.41
N GLU A 76 -8.76 -1.92 0.78
CA GLU A 76 -8.59 -0.68 1.53
C GLU A 76 -8.29 -1.02 3.00
N PRO A 77 -7.06 -0.79 3.48
CA PRO A 77 -6.68 -1.18 4.85
C PRO A 77 -7.49 -0.44 5.93
N LEU A 78 -8.00 0.75 5.65
CA LEU A 78 -8.82 1.53 6.59
C LEU A 78 -10.15 0.87 6.96
N VAL A 79 -10.63 -0.13 6.20
CA VAL A 79 -11.84 -0.87 6.55
C VAL A 79 -11.62 -1.86 7.71
N ARG A 80 -10.35 -2.14 8.05
CA ARG A 80 -10.02 -2.95 9.23
C ARG A 80 -10.08 -2.09 10.49
N GLN A 81 -10.80 -2.58 11.49
CA GLN A 81 -10.93 -1.88 12.78
C GLN A 81 -9.65 -1.99 13.62
N ASP A 82 -8.91 -3.07 13.46
CA ASP A 82 -7.67 -3.40 14.17
C ASP A 82 -6.40 -2.81 13.53
N LEU A 83 -6.53 -1.93 12.52
CA LEU A 83 -5.38 -1.37 11.80
C LEU A 83 -4.39 -0.66 12.74
N ALA A 84 -4.86 0.11 13.72
CA ALA A 84 -3.98 0.79 14.66
C ALA A 84 -3.20 -0.17 15.56
N GLU A 85 -3.82 -1.30 15.95
CA GLU A 85 -3.15 -2.37 16.69
C GLU A 85 -2.05 -3.02 15.83
N LEU A 86 -2.32 -3.28 14.55
CA LEU A 86 -1.33 -3.81 13.61
C LEU A 86 -0.17 -2.84 13.38
N VAL A 87 -0.46 -1.54 13.25
CA VAL A 87 0.58 -0.49 13.14
C VAL A 87 1.46 -0.47 14.39
N LYS A 88 0.84 -0.49 15.58
CA LYS A 88 1.58 -0.52 16.84
C LYS A 88 2.47 -1.76 16.96
N ALA A 89 1.96 -2.94 16.62
CA ALA A 89 2.73 -4.18 16.66
C ALA A 89 3.93 -4.14 15.70
N ALA A 90 3.74 -3.62 14.48
CA ALA A 90 4.83 -3.45 13.53
C ALA A 90 5.89 -2.45 14.05
N ARG A 91 5.45 -1.35 14.64
CA ARG A 91 6.35 -0.37 15.25
C ARG A 91 7.16 -0.96 16.40
N ASP A 92 6.53 -1.73 17.27
CA ASP A 92 7.18 -2.41 18.41
C ASP A 92 8.22 -3.45 17.93
N LEU A 93 8.02 -4.05 16.76
CA LEU A 93 9.00 -4.93 16.09
C LEU A 93 10.13 -4.16 15.37
N GLY A 94 10.08 -2.83 15.33
CA GLY A 94 11.11 -1.98 14.74
C GLY A 94 11.01 -1.82 13.21
N TYR A 95 9.81 -1.95 12.64
CA TYR A 95 9.56 -1.59 11.25
C TYR A 95 9.47 -0.08 11.05
N TYR A 96 9.90 0.37 9.87
CA TYR A 96 9.43 1.61 9.27
C TYR A 96 8.13 1.32 8.53
N THR A 97 7.05 2.02 8.88
CA THR A 97 5.69 1.68 8.48
C THR A 97 5.09 2.65 7.47
N ASN A 98 4.38 2.12 6.47
CA ASN A 98 3.67 2.89 5.46
C ASN A 98 2.21 2.44 5.36
N LEU A 99 1.27 3.38 5.39
CA LEU A 99 -0.13 3.12 5.05
C LEU A 99 -0.37 3.46 3.58
N ILE A 100 -0.74 2.45 2.77
CA ILE A 100 -1.09 2.58 1.36
C ILE A 100 -2.61 2.54 1.26
N THR A 101 -3.24 3.67 1.01
CA THR A 101 -4.70 3.83 1.07
C THR A 101 -5.26 4.61 -0.11
N SER A 102 -6.52 4.38 -0.41
CA SER A 102 -7.26 5.27 -1.30
C SER A 102 -7.63 6.61 -0.65
N GLY A 103 -7.45 6.74 0.67
CA GLY A 103 -7.91 7.87 1.46
C GLY A 103 -9.41 7.86 1.78
N ILE A 104 -10.18 6.91 1.23
CA ILE A 104 -11.62 6.81 1.52
C ILE A 104 -11.83 6.16 2.89
N GLY A 105 -12.53 6.89 3.76
CA GLY A 105 -12.73 6.46 5.15
C GLY A 105 -11.65 6.94 6.12
N LEU A 106 -10.59 7.58 5.65
CA LEU A 106 -9.65 8.29 6.50
C LEU A 106 -10.33 9.54 7.09
N THR A 107 -10.12 9.79 8.37
CA THR A 107 -10.61 10.97 9.10
C THR A 107 -9.48 11.54 9.93
N GLU A 108 -9.59 12.80 10.38
CA GLU A 108 -8.61 13.39 11.28
C GLU A 108 -8.43 12.55 12.57
N ALA A 109 -9.52 12.03 13.13
CA ALA A 109 -9.47 11.15 14.30
C ALA A 109 -8.72 9.84 13.99
N ARG A 110 -8.91 9.26 12.78
CA ARG A 110 -8.19 8.06 12.37
C ARG A 110 -6.71 8.35 12.11
N ILE A 111 -6.39 9.53 11.58
CA ILE A 111 -5.00 9.98 11.41
C ILE A 111 -4.33 10.11 12.79
N ALA A 112 -5.00 10.72 13.77
CA ALA A 112 -4.47 10.85 15.12
C ALA A 112 -4.23 9.48 15.80
N GLU A 113 -5.20 8.56 15.70
CA GLU A 113 -5.07 7.19 16.21
C GLU A 113 -3.88 6.44 15.60
N LEU A 114 -3.69 6.54 14.29
CA LEU A 114 -2.56 5.92 13.61
C LEU A 114 -1.22 6.57 13.98
N SER A 115 -1.23 7.88 14.24
CA SER A 115 -0.06 8.62 14.74
C SER A 115 0.34 8.14 16.13
N GLU A 116 -0.62 7.99 17.02
CA GLU A 116 -0.37 7.45 18.37
C GLU A 116 0.14 6.00 18.33
N ALA A 117 -0.32 5.21 17.36
CA ALA A 117 0.17 3.86 17.12
C ALA A 117 1.60 3.82 16.54
N GLY A 118 2.12 4.94 16.03
CA GLY A 118 3.48 5.09 15.54
C GLY A 118 3.63 4.84 14.03
N LEU A 119 2.60 5.14 13.22
CA LEU A 119 2.70 5.13 11.76
C LEU A 119 3.71 6.19 11.28
N ASP A 120 4.62 5.80 10.38
CA ASP A 120 5.71 6.69 9.93
C ASP A 120 5.32 7.55 8.72
N HIS A 121 4.60 7.02 7.72
CA HIS A 121 4.13 7.82 6.59
C HIS A 121 2.85 7.27 5.94
N ILE A 122 2.23 8.09 5.10
CA ILE A 122 0.96 7.76 4.42
C ILE A 122 1.12 7.99 2.91
N GLN A 123 0.73 6.97 2.14
CA GLN A 123 0.62 7.03 0.68
C GLN A 123 -0.86 7.05 0.29
N ILE A 124 -1.27 8.08 -0.44
CA ILE A 124 -2.64 8.23 -0.94
C ILE A 124 -2.66 7.98 -2.45
N SER A 125 -3.50 7.03 -2.87
CA SER A 125 -3.67 6.69 -4.28
C SER A 125 -4.77 7.53 -4.93
N PHE A 126 -4.43 8.27 -5.98
CA PHE A 126 -5.36 8.98 -6.86
C PHE A 126 -5.49 8.25 -8.20
N GLN A 127 -6.66 8.29 -8.82
CA GLN A 127 -6.89 7.69 -10.13
C GLN A 127 -6.54 8.67 -11.26
N ALA A 128 -6.72 9.97 -11.03
CA ALA A 128 -6.36 11.05 -11.94
C ALA A 128 -6.32 12.39 -11.18
N ALA A 129 -5.75 13.43 -11.82
CA ALA A 129 -5.75 14.80 -11.29
C ALA A 129 -7.06 15.55 -11.59
N ASP A 130 -7.88 15.05 -12.49
CA ASP A 130 -9.20 15.63 -12.83
C ASP A 130 -10.30 14.92 -12.05
N GLU A 131 -11.21 15.68 -11.45
CA GLU A 131 -12.30 15.13 -10.64
C GLU A 131 -13.18 14.14 -11.42
N GLU A 132 -13.58 14.50 -12.65
CA GLU A 132 -14.45 13.64 -13.47
C GLU A 132 -13.79 12.30 -13.76
N VAL A 133 -12.55 12.32 -14.24
CA VAL A 133 -11.78 11.09 -14.56
C VAL A 133 -11.50 10.28 -13.29
N ASN A 134 -11.07 10.95 -12.20
CA ASN A 134 -10.83 10.26 -10.93
C ASN A 134 -12.09 9.57 -10.40
N ASN A 135 -13.22 10.26 -10.39
CA ASN A 135 -14.48 9.74 -9.87
C ASN A 135 -15.04 8.60 -10.74
N MET A 136 -14.91 8.73 -12.06
CA MET A 136 -15.28 7.67 -13.01
C MET A 136 -14.47 6.39 -12.73
N LEU A 137 -13.14 6.51 -12.63
CA LEU A 137 -12.24 5.38 -12.40
C LEU A 137 -12.36 4.79 -10.98
N ALA A 138 -12.66 5.61 -10.00
CA ALA A 138 -12.89 5.16 -8.62
C ALA A 138 -14.26 4.47 -8.44
N GLY A 139 -15.18 4.63 -9.39
CA GLY A 139 -16.57 4.19 -9.23
C GLY A 139 -17.33 4.97 -8.16
N SER A 140 -16.92 6.21 -7.84
CA SER A 140 -17.49 7.01 -6.75
C SER A 140 -17.48 8.51 -7.08
N LYS A 141 -18.67 9.13 -7.05
CA LYS A 141 -18.84 10.57 -7.36
C LYS A 141 -18.20 11.53 -6.35
N LYS A 142 -17.75 11.03 -5.20
CA LYS A 142 -17.19 11.84 -4.12
C LYS A 142 -15.72 11.54 -3.84
N ALA A 143 -15.15 10.57 -4.56
CA ALA A 143 -13.80 10.07 -4.26
C ALA A 143 -12.75 11.17 -4.34
N PHE A 144 -12.76 12.00 -5.39
CA PHE A 144 -11.77 13.06 -5.58
C PHE A 144 -11.78 14.09 -4.46
N ALA A 145 -12.96 14.63 -4.13
CA ALA A 145 -13.11 15.61 -3.05
C ALA A 145 -12.68 15.04 -1.69
N GLN A 146 -13.03 13.77 -1.39
CA GLN A 146 -12.61 13.11 -0.15
C GLN A 146 -11.08 12.93 -0.09
N LYS A 147 -10.46 12.51 -1.18
CA LYS A 147 -9.01 12.34 -1.26
C LYS A 147 -8.27 13.67 -1.08
N LEU A 148 -8.74 14.74 -1.72
CA LEU A 148 -8.17 16.08 -1.54
C LEU A 148 -8.25 16.54 -0.08
N ALA A 149 -9.40 16.36 0.56
CA ALA A 149 -9.57 16.71 1.97
C ALA A 149 -8.62 15.91 2.86
N MET A 150 -8.47 14.61 2.60
CA MET A 150 -7.59 13.75 3.40
C MET A 150 -6.11 14.01 3.14
N ALA A 151 -5.70 14.30 1.91
CA ALA A 151 -4.32 14.69 1.63
C ALA A 151 -3.93 15.94 2.42
N LYS A 152 -4.80 16.95 2.46
CA LYS A 152 -4.59 18.15 3.28
C LYS A 152 -4.55 17.83 4.78
N ALA A 153 -5.42 16.96 5.28
CA ALA A 153 -5.42 16.54 6.69
C ALA A 153 -4.15 15.77 7.06
N VAL A 154 -3.66 14.91 6.17
CA VAL A 154 -2.39 14.18 6.35
C VAL A 154 -1.20 15.14 6.46
N LYS A 155 -1.13 16.14 5.59
CA LYS A 155 -0.08 17.19 5.67
C LYS A 155 -0.23 18.04 6.92
N ALA A 156 -1.44 18.44 7.28
CA ALA A 156 -1.70 19.21 8.51
C ALA A 156 -1.31 18.44 9.78
N ALA A 157 -1.38 17.12 9.77
CA ALA A 157 -0.92 16.24 10.84
C ALA A 157 0.61 16.03 10.86
N GLY A 158 1.34 16.60 9.89
CA GLY A 158 2.81 16.53 9.82
C GLY A 158 3.38 15.23 9.25
N TYR A 159 2.56 14.40 8.59
CA TYR A 159 3.06 13.19 7.95
C TYR A 159 3.86 13.48 6.68
N PRO A 160 4.95 12.74 6.44
CA PRO A 160 5.46 12.55 5.10
C PRO A 160 4.36 11.91 4.24
N MET A 161 4.08 12.51 3.08
CA MET A 161 2.99 12.06 2.19
C MET A 161 3.50 11.69 0.81
N VAL A 162 3.14 10.50 0.37
CA VAL A 162 3.34 10.06 -1.01
C VAL A 162 2.00 10.11 -1.74
N LEU A 163 1.97 10.69 -2.94
CA LEU A 163 0.83 10.56 -3.85
C LEU A 163 1.16 9.54 -4.91
N ASN A 164 0.33 8.51 -5.02
CA ASN A 164 0.48 7.45 -6.02
C ASN A 164 -0.56 7.60 -7.13
N PHE A 165 -0.08 7.44 -8.36
CA PHE A 165 -0.92 7.40 -9.55
C PHE A 165 -0.53 6.19 -10.41
N VAL A 166 -1.50 5.32 -10.68
CA VAL A 166 -1.32 4.29 -11.70
C VAL A 166 -1.54 4.92 -13.07
N THR A 167 -0.51 4.89 -13.91
CA THR A 167 -0.55 5.46 -15.26
C THR A 167 -1.21 4.50 -16.23
N HIS A 168 -2.19 4.99 -16.98
CA HIS A 168 -2.95 4.24 -17.98
C HIS A 168 -3.51 5.19 -19.04
N ARG A 169 -4.19 4.65 -20.06
CA ARG A 169 -4.71 5.41 -21.21
C ARG A 169 -5.62 6.61 -20.89
N HIS A 170 -6.21 6.67 -19.69
CA HIS A 170 -7.13 7.76 -19.31
C HIS A 170 -6.43 8.92 -18.59
N ASN A 171 -5.16 8.78 -18.20
CA ASN A 171 -4.43 9.82 -17.48
C ASN A 171 -3.01 10.06 -17.98
N ILE A 172 -2.47 9.22 -18.85
CA ILE A 172 -1.07 9.32 -19.32
C ILE A 172 -0.81 10.63 -20.09
N ASP A 173 -1.80 11.14 -20.81
CA ASP A 173 -1.70 12.42 -21.56
C ASP A 173 -1.86 13.66 -20.67
N ARG A 174 -2.02 13.47 -19.34
CA ARG A 174 -2.26 14.53 -18.36
C ARG A 174 -1.27 14.49 -17.19
N MET A 175 -0.05 14.09 -17.48
CA MET A 175 1.00 13.96 -16.46
C MET A 175 1.39 15.31 -15.86
N ASP A 176 1.32 16.40 -16.64
CA ASP A 176 1.50 17.76 -16.16
C ASP A 176 0.49 18.12 -15.06
N ARG A 177 -0.78 17.80 -15.26
CA ARG A 177 -1.83 18.03 -14.25
C ARG A 177 -1.63 17.18 -12.98
N ILE A 178 -1.12 15.96 -13.12
CA ILE A 178 -0.77 15.11 -11.99
C ILE A 178 0.35 15.76 -11.16
N ILE A 179 1.39 16.24 -11.81
CA ILE A 179 2.51 16.91 -11.14
C ILE A 179 2.05 18.21 -10.47
N GLU A 180 1.23 19.02 -11.15
CA GLU A 180 0.64 20.23 -10.57
C GLU A 180 -0.16 19.92 -9.30
N LEU A 181 -1.02 18.88 -9.32
CA LEU A 181 -1.78 18.45 -8.14
C LEU A 181 -0.87 18.01 -7.00
N CYS A 182 0.23 17.30 -7.29
CA CYS A 182 1.19 16.91 -6.28
C CYS A 182 1.86 18.11 -5.61
N ILE A 183 2.18 19.15 -6.39
CA ILE A 183 2.75 20.41 -5.88
C ILE A 183 1.71 21.15 -5.03
N GLU A 184 0.46 21.28 -5.51
CA GLU A 184 -0.64 21.94 -4.80
C GLU A 184 -0.95 21.27 -3.44
N LEU A 185 -0.78 19.96 -3.35
CA LEU A 185 -1.01 19.18 -2.12
C LEU A 185 0.25 19.05 -1.25
N GLU A 186 1.35 19.69 -1.66
CA GLU A 186 2.62 19.65 -0.92
C GLU A 186 3.10 18.21 -0.66
N ALA A 187 2.93 17.31 -1.66
CA ALA A 187 3.40 15.95 -1.56
C ALA A 187 4.92 15.90 -1.42
N ASP A 188 5.43 15.07 -0.50
CA ASP A 188 6.87 14.90 -0.32
C ASP A 188 7.46 14.04 -1.44
N PHE A 189 6.67 13.07 -1.93
CA PHE A 189 7.04 12.20 -3.06
C PHE A 189 5.82 11.91 -3.94
N VAL A 190 6.09 11.62 -5.22
CA VAL A 190 5.12 11.09 -6.16
C VAL A 190 5.58 9.74 -6.67
N GLU A 191 4.68 8.78 -6.68
CA GLU A 191 4.86 7.48 -7.32
C GLU A 191 4.00 7.40 -8.57
N LEU A 192 4.64 7.16 -9.71
CA LEU A 192 4.00 6.94 -11.00
C LEU A 192 4.17 5.48 -11.39
N ALA A 193 3.19 4.67 -11.02
CA ALA A 193 3.21 3.24 -11.31
C ALA A 193 2.60 2.96 -12.68
N THR A 194 3.12 1.97 -13.40
CA THR A 194 2.48 1.46 -14.62
C THR A 194 1.35 0.50 -14.28
N CYS A 195 0.25 0.57 -15.05
CA CYS A 195 -0.84 -0.39 -14.91
C CYS A 195 -0.33 -1.82 -15.19
N GLN A 196 -0.63 -2.73 -14.29
CA GLN A 196 -0.33 -4.15 -14.43
C GLN A 196 -1.57 -4.87 -14.95
N PHE A 197 -1.39 -5.75 -15.95
CA PHE A 197 -2.50 -6.42 -16.64
C PHE A 197 -2.84 -7.75 -15.96
N TYR A 198 -3.37 -7.69 -14.75
CA TYR A 198 -3.97 -8.82 -14.05
C TYR A 198 -5.05 -8.33 -13.06
N GLY A 199 -5.88 -9.24 -12.55
CA GLY A 199 -7.02 -8.87 -11.73
C GLY A 199 -8.11 -8.20 -12.56
N TRP A 200 -8.63 -7.07 -12.11
CA TRP A 200 -9.63 -6.31 -12.89
C TRP A 200 -9.03 -5.55 -14.08
N ALA A 201 -7.70 -5.48 -14.17
CA ALA A 201 -7.02 -4.82 -15.29
C ALA A 201 -6.87 -5.71 -16.54
N GLU A 202 -7.31 -6.96 -16.51
CA GLU A 202 -7.42 -7.85 -17.68
C GLU A 202 -8.64 -7.44 -18.54
#